data_8652a0378da6677ae2516053a642fa13
#
_entry.id   8652a0378da6677ae2516053a642fa13
#
_cell.length_a   1.000
_cell.length_b   1.000
_cell.length_c   1.000
_cell.angle_alpha   90.00
_cell.angle_beta   90.00
_cell.angle_gamma   90.00
#
_symmetry.space_group_name_H-M   'P 1'
#
loop_
_entity.id
_entity.type
_entity.pdbx_description
1 polymer ?
#
loop_
_entity_poly.entity_id
_entity_poly.type
_entity_poly.pdbx_seq_one_letter_code
_entity_poly.pdbx_strand_id
1 'polypeptide(L)'
;MIKKLYILFKLGRKLAKSDALSIFTKFHNPPIGIKILFYLLSLSFSKKDNSFVNETEGERLSNSLQSMGTTFIKLGQFLATRPDIIGEKLSNQLESLQDRLPPFELSKAKEIIKKDLGEDTFNSIINLSEPVAAASIAQVHKAQINDNGTI
;
A
#
# COMPACT_ATOMS: atom_id res chain seq x y z
N MET A 1 -20.67 -10.86 -7.93
CA MET A 1 -19.55 -11.25 -8.79
C MET A 1 -18.93 -10.06 -9.53
N ILE A 2 -19.71 -9.23 -10.20
CA ILE A 2 -19.25 -8.07 -11.02
C ILE A 2 -18.40 -7.07 -10.22
N LYS A 3 -18.78 -6.72 -8.98
CA LYS A 3 -18.00 -5.81 -8.12
C LYS A 3 -16.58 -6.33 -7.82
N LYS A 4 -16.43 -7.65 -7.59
CA LYS A 4 -15.10 -8.26 -7.34
C LYS A 4 -14.23 -8.24 -8.60
N LEU A 5 -14.82 -8.49 -9.78
CA LEU A 5 -14.14 -8.42 -11.07
C LEU A 5 -13.68 -6.98 -11.39
N TYR A 6 -14.51 -5.99 -11.10
CA TYR A 6 -14.18 -4.57 -11.25
C TYR A 6 -13.00 -4.16 -10.34
N ILE A 7 -12.96 -4.64 -9.09
CA ILE A 7 -11.85 -4.38 -8.17
C ILE A 7 -10.56 -4.99 -8.72
N LEU A 8 -10.58 -6.26 -9.16
CA LEU A 8 -9.43 -6.92 -9.78
C LEU A 8 -8.93 -6.17 -11.02
N PHE A 9 -9.84 -5.74 -11.87
CA PHE A 9 -9.51 -4.95 -13.06
C PHE A 9 -8.86 -3.60 -12.68
N LYS A 10 -9.42 -2.90 -11.69
CA LYS A 10 -8.87 -1.64 -11.17
C LYS A 10 -7.47 -1.83 -10.57
N LEU A 11 -7.23 -2.93 -9.86
CA LEU A 11 -5.93 -3.28 -9.29
C LEU A 11 -4.92 -3.63 -10.39
N GLY A 12 -5.27 -4.50 -11.33
CA GLY A 12 -4.44 -4.83 -12.48
C GLY A 12 -4.09 -3.59 -13.30
N ARG A 13 -5.05 -2.69 -13.45
CA ARG A 13 -4.85 -1.39 -14.10
C ARG A 13 -3.84 -0.52 -13.35
N LYS A 14 -3.86 -0.49 -12.03
CA LYS A 14 -2.94 0.31 -11.22
C LYS A 14 -1.51 -0.22 -11.30
N LEU A 15 -1.34 -1.56 -11.25
CA LEU A 15 -0.05 -2.22 -11.45
C LEU A 15 0.52 -2.01 -12.86
N ALA A 16 -0.34 -2.02 -13.88
CA ALA A 16 0.08 -1.77 -15.26
C ALA A 16 0.59 -0.33 -15.47
N LYS A 17 -0.06 0.66 -14.83
CA LYS A 17 0.36 2.08 -14.93
C LYS A 17 1.75 2.34 -14.37
N SER A 18 2.15 1.64 -13.32
CA SER A 18 3.44 1.80 -12.68
C SER A 18 4.55 0.96 -13.32
N ASP A 19 4.27 0.30 -14.45
CA ASP A 19 5.18 -0.67 -15.09
C ASP A 19 5.61 -1.83 -14.17
N ALA A 20 4.95 -1.96 -13.01
CA ALA A 20 5.24 -3.03 -12.05
C ALA A 20 4.97 -4.43 -12.59
N LEU A 21 4.09 -4.55 -13.60
CA LEU A 21 3.81 -5.81 -14.28
C LEU A 21 4.97 -6.28 -15.15
N SER A 22 5.82 -5.38 -15.65
CA SER A 22 7.01 -5.74 -16.45
C SER A 22 8.00 -6.58 -15.63
N ILE A 23 8.03 -6.36 -14.31
CA ILE A 23 8.88 -7.09 -13.37
C ILE A 23 8.49 -8.58 -13.35
N PHE A 24 7.20 -8.89 -13.27
CA PHE A 24 6.73 -10.28 -13.24
C PHE A 24 6.96 -11.02 -14.55
N THR A 25 6.99 -10.33 -15.69
CA THR A 25 7.27 -10.93 -16.99
C THR A 25 8.75 -11.26 -17.18
N LYS A 26 9.66 -10.59 -16.46
CA LYS A 26 11.11 -10.83 -16.53
C LYS A 26 11.54 -12.07 -15.73
N PHE A 27 10.85 -12.41 -14.65
CA PHE A 27 11.27 -13.47 -13.73
C PHE A 27 10.72 -14.85 -14.06
N HIS A 28 9.61 -14.93 -14.79
CA HIS A 28 9.02 -16.21 -15.21
C HIS A 28 8.46 -16.07 -16.62
N ASN A 29 8.59 -17.12 -17.43
CA ASN A 29 7.86 -17.23 -18.69
C ASN A 29 6.38 -17.51 -18.38
N PRO A 30 5.53 -16.49 -18.19
CA PRO A 30 4.15 -16.71 -17.83
C PRO A 30 3.42 -17.40 -18.99
N PRO A 31 2.42 -18.25 -18.71
CA PRO A 31 1.56 -18.84 -19.72
C PRO A 31 1.03 -17.78 -20.69
N ILE A 32 0.86 -18.15 -21.95
CA ILE A 32 0.42 -17.24 -23.03
C ILE A 32 -0.82 -16.42 -22.64
N GLY A 33 -1.77 -17.01 -21.93
CA GLY A 33 -2.98 -16.30 -21.45
C GLY A 33 -2.67 -15.15 -20.50
N ILE A 34 -1.67 -15.28 -19.63
CA ILE A 34 -1.23 -14.21 -18.73
C ILE A 34 -0.50 -13.11 -19.51
N LYS A 35 0.33 -13.47 -20.50
CA LYS A 35 0.97 -12.50 -21.41
C LYS A 35 -0.07 -11.67 -22.18
N ILE A 36 -1.11 -12.31 -22.70
CA ILE A 36 -2.21 -11.65 -23.41
C ILE A 36 -2.98 -10.73 -22.44
N LEU A 37 -3.28 -11.18 -21.23
CA LEU A 37 -3.95 -10.35 -20.21
C LEU A 37 -3.12 -9.11 -19.87
N PHE A 38 -1.82 -9.27 -19.64
CA PHE A 38 -0.92 -8.14 -19.38
C PHE A 38 -0.81 -7.21 -20.57
N TYR A 39 -0.76 -7.74 -21.78
CA TYR A 39 -0.76 -6.94 -23.01
C TYR A 39 -2.06 -6.13 -23.15
N LEU A 40 -3.22 -6.74 -22.94
CA LEU A 40 -4.52 -6.05 -22.97
C LEU A 40 -4.64 -4.99 -21.88
N LEU A 41 -4.14 -5.27 -20.69
CA LEU A 41 -4.07 -4.29 -19.61
C LEU A 41 -3.12 -3.14 -19.95
N SER A 42 -2.02 -3.38 -20.65
CA SER A 42 -1.06 -2.35 -21.07
C SER A 42 -1.55 -1.50 -22.26
N LEU A 43 -2.30 -2.07 -23.20
CA LEU A 43 -2.88 -1.33 -24.33
C LEU A 43 -3.88 -0.25 -23.90
N SER A 44 -4.54 -0.42 -22.77
CA SER A 44 -5.45 0.58 -22.19
C SER A 44 -4.72 1.84 -21.69
N PHE A 45 -3.37 1.96 -21.86
CA PHE A 45 -2.53 3.01 -21.28
C PHE A 45 -1.61 3.66 -22.27
N SER A 46 -2.15 4.62 -22.98
CA SER A 46 -1.40 5.48 -23.92
C SER A 46 -0.64 6.65 -23.25
N LYS A 47 -0.58 6.76 -21.94
CA LYS A 47 0.29 7.72 -21.24
C LYS A 47 1.09 7.00 -20.15
N LYS A 48 2.36 6.69 -20.46
CA LYS A 48 3.39 6.51 -19.44
C LYS A 48 3.42 7.79 -18.62
N ASP A 49 3.20 7.63 -17.33
CA ASP A 49 3.35 8.74 -16.39
C ASP A 49 4.86 9.01 -16.27
N ASN A 50 5.33 10.11 -16.87
CA ASN A 50 6.74 10.48 -16.89
C ASN A 50 7.30 10.82 -15.48
N SER A 51 6.49 10.76 -14.45
CA SER A 51 6.90 10.98 -13.05
C SER A 51 7.88 9.92 -12.51
N PHE A 52 7.98 8.76 -13.17
CA PHE A 52 8.80 7.61 -12.73
C PHE A 52 10.14 7.46 -13.46
N VAL A 53 10.57 8.47 -14.22
CA VAL A 53 11.75 8.36 -15.10
C VAL A 53 13.05 8.07 -14.32
N ASN A 54 13.13 8.46 -13.05
CA ASN A 54 14.32 8.28 -12.22
C ASN A 54 14.17 7.17 -11.16
N GLU A 55 13.05 6.45 -11.09
CA GLU A 55 12.83 5.41 -10.10
C GLU A 55 13.33 4.04 -10.59
N THR A 56 13.93 3.28 -9.67
CA THR A 56 14.27 1.87 -9.92
C THR A 56 13.03 1.00 -10.07
N GLU A 57 13.19 -0.21 -10.62
CA GLU A 57 12.07 -1.16 -10.76
C GLU A 57 11.42 -1.48 -9.41
N GLY A 58 12.23 -1.64 -8.36
CA GLY A 58 11.73 -1.93 -7.02
C GLY A 58 11.03 -0.74 -6.37
N GLU A 59 11.50 0.48 -6.57
CA GLU A 59 10.82 1.69 -6.09
C GLU A 59 9.45 1.85 -6.74
N ARG A 60 9.35 1.65 -8.05
CA ARG A 60 8.06 1.67 -8.77
C ARG A 60 7.10 0.61 -8.25
N LEU A 61 7.58 -0.62 -8.01
CA LEU A 61 6.77 -1.67 -7.43
C LEU A 61 6.35 -1.33 -6.00
N SER A 62 7.28 -0.86 -5.18
CA SER A 62 7.04 -0.41 -3.80
C SER A 62 5.95 0.66 -3.74
N ASN A 63 6.09 1.73 -4.52
CA ASN A 63 5.12 2.83 -4.60
C ASN A 63 3.74 2.35 -5.08
N SER A 64 3.73 1.41 -6.04
CA SER A 64 2.48 0.80 -6.51
C SER A 64 1.77 0.00 -5.43
N LEU A 65 2.50 -0.86 -4.72
CA LEU A 65 1.96 -1.68 -3.65
C LEU A 65 1.43 -0.81 -2.50
N GLN A 66 2.18 0.25 -2.11
CA GLN A 66 1.72 1.23 -1.12
C GLN A 66 0.41 1.90 -1.54
N SER A 67 0.34 2.34 -2.79
CA SER A 67 -0.85 3.01 -3.32
C SER A 67 -2.09 2.11 -3.40
N MET A 68 -1.93 0.79 -3.35
CA MET A 68 -3.02 -0.19 -3.41
C MET A 68 -3.56 -0.55 -2.02
N GLY A 69 -2.89 -0.14 -0.96
CA GLY A 69 -3.34 -0.28 0.41
C GLY A 69 -2.66 -1.42 1.18
N THR A 70 -3.05 -1.56 2.44
CA THR A 70 -2.38 -2.39 3.46
C THR A 70 -2.13 -3.84 3.04
N THR A 71 -3.09 -4.49 2.39
CA THR A 71 -2.95 -5.88 1.92
C THR A 71 -1.79 -6.03 0.93
N PHE A 72 -1.62 -5.06 0.03
CA PHE A 72 -0.56 -5.09 -0.97
C PHE A 72 0.79 -4.67 -0.38
N ILE A 73 0.81 -3.80 0.62
CA ILE A 73 2.00 -3.51 1.42
C ILE A 73 2.49 -4.80 2.08
N LYS A 74 1.60 -5.56 2.72
CA LYS A 74 1.93 -6.86 3.33
C LYS A 74 2.44 -7.87 2.31
N LEU A 75 1.86 -7.91 1.11
CA LEU A 75 2.37 -8.74 0.02
C LEU A 75 3.80 -8.31 -0.38
N GLY A 76 4.07 -7.02 -0.51
CA GLY A 76 5.41 -6.51 -0.81
C GLY A 76 6.42 -6.84 0.28
N GLN A 77 6.05 -6.69 1.56
CA GLN A 77 6.86 -7.09 2.70
C GLN A 77 7.18 -8.59 2.68
N PHE A 78 6.20 -9.44 2.36
CA PHE A 78 6.41 -10.87 2.19
C PHE A 78 7.38 -11.16 1.04
N LEU A 79 7.21 -10.53 -0.13
CA LEU A 79 8.10 -10.70 -1.27
C LEU A 79 9.53 -10.23 -0.96
N ALA A 80 9.70 -9.16 -0.18
CA ALA A 80 11.01 -8.68 0.26
C ALA A 80 11.80 -9.73 1.08
N THR A 81 11.13 -10.66 1.72
CA THR A 81 11.77 -11.78 2.44
C THR A 81 12.01 -13.03 1.58
N ARG A 82 11.66 -12.98 0.30
CA ARG A 82 11.68 -14.15 -0.60
C ARG A 82 12.50 -13.89 -1.87
N PRO A 83 13.84 -13.70 -1.73
CA PRO A 83 14.73 -13.53 -2.87
C PRO A 83 14.71 -14.72 -3.84
N ASP A 84 14.35 -15.92 -3.34
CA ASP A 84 14.13 -17.12 -4.14
C ASP A 84 12.98 -16.98 -5.17
N ILE A 85 11.99 -16.12 -4.89
CA ILE A 85 10.84 -15.89 -5.78
C ILE A 85 11.10 -14.75 -6.75
N ILE A 86 11.64 -13.62 -6.25
CA ILE A 86 11.71 -12.35 -7.01
C ILE A 86 13.15 -11.92 -7.34
N GLY A 87 14.15 -12.67 -6.89
CA GLY A 87 15.57 -12.35 -7.04
C GLY A 87 16.06 -11.35 -5.99
N GLU A 88 17.36 -11.42 -5.65
CA GLU A 88 17.99 -10.61 -4.61
C GLU A 88 17.86 -9.10 -4.84
N LYS A 89 18.07 -8.68 -6.10
CA LYS A 89 18.01 -7.25 -6.45
C LYS A 89 16.67 -6.63 -6.12
N LEU A 90 15.58 -7.29 -6.49
CA LEU A 90 14.24 -6.76 -6.26
C LEU A 90 13.82 -6.92 -4.79
N SER A 91 14.24 -8.01 -4.13
CA SER A 91 14.03 -8.24 -2.70
C SER A 91 14.61 -7.08 -1.88
N ASN A 92 15.88 -6.74 -2.10
CA ASN A 92 16.55 -5.63 -1.41
C ASN A 92 15.87 -4.28 -1.67
N GLN A 93 15.37 -4.05 -2.89
CA GLN A 93 14.64 -2.83 -3.22
C GLN A 93 13.28 -2.73 -2.54
N LEU A 94 12.63 -3.86 -2.24
CA LEU A 94 11.37 -3.90 -1.50
C LEU A 94 11.53 -3.83 0.02
N GLU A 95 12.76 -3.94 0.55
CA GLU A 95 13.03 -3.78 1.98
C GLU A 95 12.52 -2.44 2.53
N SER A 96 12.53 -1.39 1.71
CA SER A 96 11.97 -0.08 2.07
C SER A 96 10.49 -0.13 2.50
N LEU A 97 9.75 -1.15 2.08
CA LEU A 97 8.37 -1.38 2.53
C LEU A 97 8.28 -1.87 3.98
N GLN A 98 9.38 -2.39 4.54
CA GLN A 98 9.38 -2.92 5.90
C GLN A 98 9.45 -1.82 6.94
N ASP A 99 10.21 -0.74 6.69
CA ASP A 99 10.65 0.17 7.73
C ASP A 99 10.03 1.57 7.70
N ARG A 100 9.39 2.00 6.62
CA ARG A 100 8.97 3.41 6.47
C ARG A 100 7.66 3.57 5.71
N LEU A 101 6.57 3.27 6.36
CA LEU A 101 5.28 3.70 5.84
C LEU A 101 4.97 5.10 6.37
N PRO A 102 4.63 6.06 5.49
CA PRO A 102 4.22 7.37 5.95
C PRO A 102 2.94 7.24 6.79
N PRO A 103 2.88 7.92 7.94
CA PRO A 103 1.64 7.97 8.71
C PRO A 103 0.54 8.65 7.90
N PHE A 104 -0.70 8.28 8.16
CA PHE A 104 -1.84 9.03 7.64
C PHE A 104 -2.11 10.26 8.53
N GLU A 105 -2.76 11.25 7.94
CA GLU A 105 -3.06 12.53 8.57
C GLU A 105 -3.80 12.40 9.92
N LEU A 106 -3.47 13.26 10.88
CA LEU A 106 -4.11 13.30 12.20
C LEU A 106 -5.63 13.49 12.11
N SER A 107 -6.10 14.25 11.13
CA SER A 107 -7.53 14.43 10.82
C SER A 107 -8.21 13.08 10.55
N LYS A 108 -7.54 12.20 9.81
CA LYS A 108 -8.04 10.86 9.49
C LYS A 108 -8.00 9.94 10.71
N ALA A 109 -6.98 10.07 11.55
CA ALA A 109 -6.91 9.34 12.83
C ALA A 109 -8.11 9.70 13.72
N LYS A 110 -8.41 10.98 13.87
CA LYS A 110 -9.56 11.49 14.65
C LYS A 110 -10.89 10.94 14.11
N GLU A 111 -11.07 10.93 12.79
CA GLU A 111 -12.28 10.37 12.16
C GLU A 111 -12.46 8.88 12.48
N ILE A 112 -11.39 8.11 12.39
CA ILE A 112 -11.40 6.66 12.68
C ILE A 112 -11.73 6.44 14.17
N ILE A 113 -11.04 7.12 15.07
CA ILE A 113 -11.26 7.00 16.53
C ILE A 113 -12.71 7.34 16.88
N LYS A 114 -13.22 8.46 16.36
CA LYS A 114 -14.61 8.88 16.60
C LYS A 114 -15.61 7.86 16.09
N LYS A 115 -15.37 7.28 14.91
CA LYS A 115 -16.24 6.28 14.31
C LYS A 115 -16.23 4.96 15.06
N ASP A 116 -15.07 4.50 15.52
CA ASP A 116 -14.90 3.16 16.08
C ASP A 116 -15.17 3.13 17.61
N LEU A 117 -14.81 4.20 18.35
CA LEU A 117 -15.02 4.28 19.79
C LEU A 117 -16.30 5.04 20.21
N GLY A 118 -16.93 5.72 19.26
CA GLY A 118 -18.10 6.57 19.53
C GLY A 118 -17.73 7.98 19.94
N GLU A 119 -18.76 8.85 19.91
CA GLU A 119 -18.61 10.29 20.12
C GLU A 119 -18.23 10.62 21.56
N ASP A 120 -18.84 9.94 22.54
CA ASP A 120 -18.60 10.18 23.96
C ASP A 120 -17.16 9.89 24.36
N THR A 121 -16.63 8.73 23.94
CA THR A 121 -15.24 8.36 24.16
C THR A 121 -14.28 9.29 23.43
N PHE A 122 -14.61 9.70 22.20
CA PHE A 122 -13.79 10.64 21.45
C PHE A 122 -13.73 12.01 22.15
N ASN A 123 -14.83 12.50 22.70
CA ASN A 123 -14.90 13.79 23.40
C ASN A 123 -14.13 13.77 24.74
N SER A 124 -13.86 12.60 25.32
CA SER A 124 -12.99 12.49 26.50
C SER A 124 -11.51 12.68 26.17
N ILE A 125 -11.12 12.58 24.89
CA ILE A 125 -9.75 12.80 24.43
C ILE A 125 -9.50 14.31 24.29
N ILE A 126 -8.72 14.90 25.22
CA ILE A 126 -8.41 16.32 25.21
C ILE A 126 -7.38 16.67 24.14
N ASN A 127 -6.26 15.92 24.14
CA ASN A 127 -5.14 16.16 23.26
C ASN A 127 -4.75 14.82 22.57
N LEU A 128 -4.83 14.78 21.25
CA LEU A 128 -4.30 13.72 20.44
C LEU A 128 -3.05 14.21 19.71
N SER A 129 -1.90 13.59 19.97
CA SER A 129 -0.63 13.97 19.34
C SER A 129 -0.59 13.61 17.86
N GLU A 130 0.37 14.19 17.13
CA GLU A 130 0.84 13.58 15.89
C GLU A 130 1.32 12.12 16.14
N PRO A 131 1.34 11.26 15.13
CA PRO A 131 1.74 9.86 15.31
C PRO A 131 3.19 9.78 15.81
N VAL A 132 3.40 9.02 16.89
CA VAL A 132 4.73 8.74 17.43
C VAL A 132 5.37 7.52 16.77
N ALA A 133 4.54 6.66 16.16
CA ALA A 133 4.96 5.52 15.35
C ALA A 133 3.88 5.19 14.33
N ALA A 134 4.29 4.69 13.17
CA ALA A 134 3.40 4.20 12.12
C ALA A 134 3.87 2.86 11.57
N ALA A 135 2.93 1.97 11.33
CA ALA A 135 3.14 0.66 10.74
C ALA A 135 2.11 0.39 9.64
N SER A 136 2.25 -0.72 8.93
CA SER A 136 1.40 -1.06 7.79
C SER A 136 -0.09 -1.27 8.11
N ILE A 137 -0.43 -1.48 9.39
CA ILE A 137 -1.81 -1.77 9.83
C ILE A 137 -2.35 -0.74 10.80
N ALA A 138 -1.49 0.05 11.45
CA ALA A 138 -1.89 1.01 12.47
C ALA A 138 -0.82 2.09 12.67
N GLN A 139 -1.21 3.16 13.34
CA GLN A 139 -0.29 4.13 13.91
C GLN A 139 -0.61 4.38 15.38
N VAL A 140 0.40 4.82 16.12
CA VAL A 140 0.31 5.06 17.56
C VAL A 140 0.36 6.55 17.83
N HIS A 141 -0.55 7.02 18.66
CA HIS A 141 -0.62 8.41 19.12
C HIS A 141 -0.54 8.45 20.63
N LYS A 142 -0.01 9.54 21.17
CA LYS A 142 -0.20 9.90 22.58
C LYS A 142 -1.49 10.68 22.72
N ALA A 143 -2.25 10.41 23.77
CA ALA A 143 -3.46 11.14 24.06
C ALA A 143 -3.53 11.50 25.55
N GLN A 144 -4.16 12.64 25.87
CA GLN A 144 -4.61 12.97 27.21
C GLN A 144 -6.11 12.75 27.27
N ILE A 145 -6.57 12.09 28.32
CA ILE A 145 -7.99 11.82 28.55
C ILE A 145 -8.46 12.68 29.70
N ASN A 146 -9.61 13.30 29.53
CA ASN A 146 -10.31 13.95 30.64
C ASN A 146 -11.04 12.87 31.44
N ASP A 147 -10.39 12.41 32.50
CA ASP A 147 -10.98 11.45 33.41
C ASP A 147 -11.83 12.22 34.45
N ASN A 148 -13.10 12.41 34.14
CA ASN A 148 -14.06 12.97 35.08
C ASN A 148 -14.42 11.95 36.21
N GLY A 149 -13.45 11.13 36.60
CA GLY A 149 -13.51 10.38 37.85
C GLY A 149 -14.37 9.11 37.83
N THR A 150 -14.51 8.45 36.69
CA THR A 150 -15.10 7.10 36.70
C THR A 150 -14.34 6.24 35.69
N ILE A 151 -13.49 5.37 36.19
CA ILE A 151 -12.99 4.20 35.49
C ILE A 151 -14.08 3.14 35.54
#